data_f4d6fbfc2c0f27ede3879cf3501341ba
#
_entry.id   f4d6fbfc2c0f27ede3879cf3501341ba
#
_cell.length_a   1.000
_cell.length_b   1.000
_cell.length_c   1.000
_cell.angle_alpha   90.00
_cell.angle_beta   90.00
_cell.angle_gamma   90.00
#
_symmetry.space_group_name_H-M   'P 1'
#
loop_
_entity.id
_entity.type
_entity.pdbx_description
1 polymer ?
#
loop_
_entity_poly.entity_id
_entity_poly.type
_entity_poly.pdbx_seq_one_letter_code
_entity_poly.pdbx_strand_id
1 'polypeptide(L)'
;MKNKKIDMLNGPLVGKIVIFALPLALSSILQQLFNSADLAVVGRFDSDKAMAAVGSNSSLVNLIVSLFLGLSVGANVVVARLIGQGRKDKANEAVHTVVLLAVISGFIILGVGEILAPILLGMMNVPDDVLKLATLYLRIFFFAMPFIEIYDFGSAVLRSKGDSTRPLYALITAGVINVILNLVFVIVFKMGVAGVATATVISNFFSACMILYFLTHEEEMLRLDVRKLRIRWKYLLGIIKIGLPAGLQSMVFSLSNVVIQAAINSFGSDGIAGSTAEQNFEFMAYFVINAFAQTATTFTSQNFAAQDKERCKKIYRLCTFIGLASCLGLSLIFLIGRHLFIQIFSTDENVIHYAMIRMWSVCLLELLTGVYEISGGCLRGMGHSMTPAVITVLGTCVFRLVWVNTIYAAHRSYLMLMIVYPVSWVITGTAVTVAYFITRRKEFAQIGKRRADII
;
A
#
# COMPACT_ATOMS: atom_id res chain seq x y z
N MET A 1 23.68 9.01 -13.96
CA MET A 1 23.00 9.99 -13.07
C MET A 1 23.49 9.79 -11.66
N LYS A 2 24.08 10.83 -11.01
CA LYS A 2 24.47 10.74 -9.60
C LYS A 2 23.19 10.62 -8.75
N ASN A 3 22.89 9.41 -8.28
CA ASN A 3 21.78 9.18 -7.32
C ASN A 3 22.04 10.00 -6.05
N LYS A 4 21.25 11.03 -5.82
CA LYS A 4 21.22 11.74 -4.54
C LYS A 4 20.54 10.86 -3.49
N LYS A 5 21.32 9.94 -2.91
CA LYS A 5 20.87 9.18 -1.73
C LYS A 5 20.57 10.15 -0.61
N ILE A 6 19.41 9.99 0.02
CA ILE A 6 18.96 10.88 1.07
C ILE A 6 19.59 10.41 2.40
N ASP A 7 20.48 11.23 2.97
CA ASP A 7 20.96 11.02 4.32
C ASP A 7 19.83 11.38 5.31
N MET A 8 19.26 10.37 5.94
CA MET A 8 18.14 10.55 6.87
C MET A 8 18.58 10.97 8.27
N LEU A 9 19.86 10.76 8.61
CA LEU A 9 20.39 11.01 9.95
C LEU A 9 20.87 12.45 10.12
N ASN A 10 21.36 13.12 9.07
CA ASN A 10 21.96 14.45 9.18
C ASN A 10 21.23 15.49 8.33
N GLY A 11 21.45 16.79 8.60
CA GLY A 11 20.98 17.92 7.80
C GLY A 11 19.47 18.21 7.88
N PRO A 12 18.96 19.14 7.06
CA PRO A 12 17.58 19.61 7.12
C PRO A 12 16.59 18.52 6.69
N LEU A 13 15.45 18.39 7.40
CA LEU A 13 14.49 17.31 7.21
C LEU A 13 13.42 17.61 6.15
N VAL A 14 12.96 18.87 6.04
CA VAL A 14 11.79 19.23 5.21
C VAL A 14 11.97 18.78 3.76
N GLY A 15 13.04 19.25 3.11
CA GLY A 15 13.31 18.87 1.71
C GLY A 15 13.51 17.36 1.52
N LYS A 16 14.15 16.70 2.50
CA LYS A 16 14.42 15.26 2.46
C LYS A 16 13.14 14.44 2.57
N ILE A 17 12.21 14.83 3.46
CA ILE A 17 10.90 14.19 3.62
C ILE A 17 10.10 14.32 2.32
N VAL A 18 10.03 15.51 1.74
CA VAL A 18 9.27 15.74 0.49
C VAL A 18 9.89 14.97 -0.69
N ILE A 19 11.23 15.06 -0.88
CA ILE A 19 11.93 14.35 -1.97
C ILE A 19 11.79 12.83 -1.83
N PHE A 20 11.66 12.30 -0.61
CA PHE A 20 11.45 10.88 -0.39
C PHE A 20 9.98 10.46 -0.56
N ALA A 21 9.03 11.28 -0.08
CA ALA A 21 7.60 10.98 -0.14
C ALA A 21 7.04 11.08 -1.56
N LEU A 22 7.50 12.03 -2.38
CA LEU A 22 6.98 12.28 -3.72
C LEU A 22 7.07 11.05 -4.64
N PRO A 23 8.22 10.35 -4.77
CA PRO A 23 8.28 9.12 -5.55
C PRO A 23 7.36 8.01 -5.03
N LEU A 24 7.13 7.93 -3.71
CA LEU A 24 6.22 6.94 -3.13
C LEU A 24 4.76 7.23 -3.52
N ALA A 25 4.33 8.48 -3.42
CA ALA A 25 2.99 8.89 -3.85
C ALA A 25 2.78 8.63 -5.34
N LEU A 26 3.74 9.03 -6.18
CA LEU A 26 3.70 8.79 -7.62
C LEU A 26 3.67 7.29 -7.94
N SER A 27 4.42 6.45 -7.22
CA SER A 27 4.39 5.00 -7.41
C SER A 27 3.00 4.42 -7.17
N SER A 28 2.32 4.83 -6.08
CA SER A 28 0.98 4.34 -5.76
C SER A 28 -0.07 4.81 -6.79
N ILE A 29 0.01 6.08 -7.21
CA ILE A 29 -0.88 6.64 -8.25
C ILE A 29 -0.68 5.92 -9.59
N LEU A 30 0.56 5.72 -10.02
CA LEU A 30 0.88 5.03 -11.26
C LEU A 30 0.43 3.57 -11.23
N GLN A 31 0.62 2.87 -10.11
CA GLN A 31 0.15 1.50 -9.94
C GLN A 31 -1.37 1.40 -10.09
N GLN A 32 -2.13 2.34 -9.53
CA GLN A 32 -3.58 2.42 -9.71
C GLN A 32 -3.96 2.68 -11.18
N LEU A 33 -3.24 3.59 -11.84
CA LEU A 33 -3.49 3.88 -13.27
C LEU A 33 -3.21 2.67 -14.16
N PHE A 34 -2.15 1.91 -13.90
CA PHE A 34 -1.86 0.68 -14.66
C PHE A 34 -2.94 -0.40 -14.45
N ASN A 35 -3.41 -0.59 -13.22
CA ASN A 35 -4.53 -1.51 -12.94
C ASN A 35 -5.81 -1.08 -13.67
N SER A 36 -6.07 0.23 -13.73
CA SER A 36 -7.22 0.77 -14.47
C SER A 36 -7.05 0.59 -15.98
N ALA A 37 -5.83 0.72 -16.51
CA ALA A 37 -5.52 0.47 -17.92
C ALA A 37 -5.75 -1.00 -18.30
N ASP A 38 -5.38 -1.95 -17.45
CA ASP A 38 -5.62 -3.38 -17.66
C ASP A 38 -7.13 -3.66 -17.86
N LEU A 39 -7.96 -3.12 -16.97
CA LEU A 39 -9.43 -3.25 -17.07
C LEU A 39 -9.98 -2.57 -18.32
N ALA A 40 -9.49 -1.37 -18.65
CA ALA A 40 -9.95 -0.62 -19.82
C ALA A 40 -9.61 -1.34 -21.14
N VAL A 41 -8.42 -1.92 -21.25
CA VAL A 41 -8.00 -2.65 -22.45
C VAL A 41 -8.89 -3.89 -22.66
N VAL A 42 -9.13 -4.67 -21.60
CA VAL A 42 -9.99 -5.86 -21.70
C VAL A 42 -11.45 -5.48 -22.01
N GLY A 43 -12.00 -4.50 -21.31
CA GLY A 43 -13.38 -4.05 -21.52
C GLY A 43 -13.61 -3.44 -22.90
N ARG A 44 -12.60 -2.77 -23.49
CA ARG A 44 -12.73 -2.12 -24.80
C ARG A 44 -12.52 -3.06 -25.99
N PHE A 45 -11.60 -4.02 -25.84
CA PHE A 45 -11.08 -4.81 -26.98
C PHE A 45 -11.35 -6.30 -26.88
N ASP A 46 -11.93 -6.81 -25.77
CA ASP A 46 -12.33 -8.21 -25.64
C ASP A 46 -13.86 -8.31 -25.40
N SER A 47 -14.30 -8.37 -24.14
CA SER A 47 -15.72 -8.53 -23.81
C SER A 47 -16.03 -8.08 -22.38
N ASP A 48 -17.31 -7.78 -22.12
CA ASP A 48 -17.80 -7.48 -20.76
C ASP A 48 -17.56 -8.63 -19.79
N LYS A 49 -17.63 -9.89 -20.26
CA LYS A 49 -17.31 -11.08 -19.45
C LYS A 49 -15.84 -11.14 -19.08
N ALA A 50 -14.96 -10.77 -19.99
CA ALA A 50 -13.52 -10.70 -19.73
C ALA A 50 -13.21 -9.58 -18.72
N MET A 51 -13.85 -8.42 -18.85
CA MET A 51 -13.71 -7.33 -17.88
C MET A 51 -14.23 -7.73 -16.50
N ALA A 52 -15.38 -8.42 -16.43
CA ALA A 52 -15.94 -8.96 -15.19
C ALA A 52 -15.00 -10.00 -14.55
N ALA A 53 -14.34 -10.83 -15.37
CA ALA A 53 -13.38 -11.82 -14.89
C ALA A 53 -12.15 -11.16 -14.26
N VAL A 54 -11.56 -10.14 -14.87
CA VAL A 54 -10.44 -9.39 -14.32
C VAL A 54 -10.87 -8.63 -13.07
N GLY A 55 -12.03 -7.97 -13.10
CA GLY A 55 -12.56 -7.19 -11.99
C GLY A 55 -12.85 -8.03 -10.75
N SER A 56 -13.45 -9.23 -10.90
CA SER A 56 -13.77 -10.12 -9.78
C SER A 56 -12.51 -10.63 -9.06
N ASN A 57 -11.39 -10.76 -9.76
CA ASN A 57 -10.12 -11.17 -9.17
C ASN A 57 -9.44 -10.05 -8.36
N SER A 58 -9.74 -8.78 -8.63
CA SER A 58 -9.05 -7.64 -8.02
C SER A 58 -9.12 -7.66 -6.50
N SER A 59 -10.28 -7.99 -5.92
CA SER A 59 -10.45 -8.05 -4.45
C SER A 59 -9.57 -9.13 -3.82
N LEU A 60 -9.49 -10.31 -4.44
CA LEU A 60 -8.69 -11.43 -3.95
C LEU A 60 -7.20 -11.16 -4.08
N VAL A 61 -6.78 -10.62 -5.22
CA VAL A 61 -5.41 -10.21 -5.48
C VAL A 61 -4.98 -9.14 -4.46
N ASN A 62 -5.79 -8.10 -4.26
CA ASN A 62 -5.51 -7.04 -3.30
C ASN A 62 -5.38 -7.57 -1.86
N LEU A 63 -6.20 -8.54 -1.48
CA LEU A 63 -6.14 -9.14 -0.15
C LEU A 63 -4.82 -9.88 0.08
N ILE A 64 -4.38 -10.68 -0.89
CA ILE A 64 -3.11 -11.42 -0.82
C ILE A 64 -1.93 -10.45 -0.84
N VAL A 65 -1.88 -9.55 -1.83
CA VAL A 65 -0.80 -8.57 -1.98
C VAL A 65 -0.66 -7.67 -0.74
N SER A 66 -1.77 -7.24 -0.14
CA SER A 66 -1.77 -6.39 1.07
C SER A 66 -1.06 -7.04 2.25
N LEU A 67 -1.19 -8.36 2.42
CA LEU A 67 -0.51 -9.09 3.50
C LEU A 67 1.02 -9.03 3.32
N PHE A 68 1.50 -9.28 2.11
CA PHE A 68 2.94 -9.32 1.82
C PHE A 68 3.55 -7.92 1.71
N LEU A 69 2.78 -6.94 1.23
CA LEU A 69 3.17 -5.54 1.30
C LEU A 69 3.42 -5.11 2.76
N GLY A 70 2.59 -5.56 3.71
CA GLY A 70 2.84 -5.36 5.13
C GLY A 70 4.15 -6.03 5.59
N LEU A 71 4.46 -7.24 5.14
CA LEU A 71 5.73 -7.90 5.43
C LEU A 71 6.92 -7.12 4.87
N SER A 72 6.81 -6.53 3.68
CA SER A 72 7.86 -5.68 3.11
C SER A 72 8.12 -4.42 3.94
N VAL A 73 7.09 -3.86 4.60
CA VAL A 73 7.27 -2.78 5.60
C VAL A 73 8.12 -3.26 6.77
N GLY A 74 7.91 -4.50 7.23
CA GLY A 74 8.76 -5.13 8.26
C GLY A 74 10.22 -5.22 7.83
N ALA A 75 10.47 -5.63 6.58
CA ALA A 75 11.81 -5.67 5.99
C ALA A 75 12.46 -4.26 5.95
N ASN A 76 11.71 -3.25 5.50
CA ASN A 76 12.18 -1.85 5.50
C ASN A 76 12.61 -1.42 6.91
N VAL A 77 11.79 -1.64 7.93
CA VAL A 77 12.06 -1.23 9.32
C VAL A 77 13.29 -1.95 9.87
N VAL A 78 13.44 -3.26 9.65
CA VAL A 78 14.58 -4.04 10.14
C VAL A 78 15.88 -3.54 9.52
N VAL A 79 15.93 -3.38 8.19
CA VAL A 79 17.14 -2.90 7.50
C VAL A 79 17.44 -1.45 7.86
N ALA A 80 16.42 -0.56 7.89
CA ALA A 80 16.57 0.84 8.27
C ALA A 80 17.14 1.00 9.69
N ARG A 81 16.75 0.15 10.64
CA ARG A 81 17.32 0.14 12.01
C ARG A 81 18.78 -0.25 12.03
N LEU A 82 19.18 -1.25 11.27
CA LEU A 82 20.58 -1.67 11.21
C LEU A 82 21.45 -0.58 10.58
N ILE A 83 20.92 0.14 9.58
CA ILE A 83 21.57 1.32 9.00
C ILE A 83 21.71 2.41 10.06
N GLY A 84 20.63 2.75 10.78
CA GLY A 84 20.64 3.76 11.83
C GLY A 84 21.62 3.45 12.99
N GLN A 85 21.86 2.15 13.27
CA GLN A 85 22.85 1.69 14.23
C GLN A 85 24.29 1.70 13.69
N GLY A 86 24.51 2.01 12.41
CA GLY A 86 25.82 1.94 11.77
C GLY A 86 26.38 0.52 11.59
N ARG A 87 25.53 -0.53 11.72
CA ARG A 87 25.92 -1.94 11.66
C ARG A 87 25.91 -2.47 10.23
N LYS A 88 26.88 -2.07 9.42
CA LYS A 88 26.96 -2.37 7.97
C LYS A 88 26.86 -3.86 7.65
N ASP A 89 27.68 -4.70 8.31
CA ASP A 89 27.69 -6.16 8.04
C ASP A 89 26.34 -6.82 8.36
N LYS A 90 25.70 -6.41 9.46
CA LYS A 90 24.38 -6.92 9.85
C LYS A 90 23.28 -6.44 8.92
N ALA A 91 23.39 -5.22 8.39
CA ALA A 91 22.47 -4.73 7.38
C ALA A 91 22.59 -5.55 6.08
N ASN A 92 23.82 -5.87 5.68
CA ASN A 92 24.06 -6.76 4.54
C ASN A 92 23.48 -8.17 4.73
N GLU A 93 23.70 -8.80 5.89
CA GLU A 93 23.07 -10.10 6.22
C GLU A 93 21.52 -10.02 6.19
N ALA A 94 20.94 -8.91 6.67
CA ALA A 94 19.50 -8.72 6.65
C ALA A 94 18.97 -8.60 5.21
N VAL A 95 19.67 -7.91 4.31
CA VAL A 95 19.31 -7.81 2.88
C VAL A 95 19.22 -9.19 2.23
N HIS A 96 20.20 -10.06 2.47
CA HIS A 96 20.17 -11.43 1.93
C HIS A 96 18.99 -12.25 2.47
N THR A 97 18.64 -12.06 3.75
CA THR A 97 17.45 -12.68 4.34
C THR A 97 16.17 -12.14 3.72
N VAL A 98 16.06 -10.83 3.50
CA VAL A 98 14.90 -10.17 2.89
C VAL A 98 14.66 -10.66 1.46
N VAL A 99 15.71 -10.69 0.63
CA VAL A 99 15.57 -11.13 -0.77
C VAL A 99 15.23 -12.62 -0.85
N LEU A 100 15.86 -13.45 -0.03
CA LEU A 100 15.52 -14.88 -0.01
C LEU A 100 14.09 -15.12 0.51
N LEU A 101 13.63 -14.33 1.50
CA LEU A 101 12.25 -14.38 1.96
C LEU A 101 11.27 -14.01 0.84
N ALA A 102 11.56 -12.96 0.06
CA ALA A 102 10.74 -12.55 -1.08
C ALA A 102 10.61 -13.68 -2.12
N VAL A 103 11.71 -14.33 -2.46
CA VAL A 103 11.69 -15.47 -3.39
C VAL A 103 10.85 -16.62 -2.83
N ILE A 104 11.10 -17.03 -1.59
CA ILE A 104 10.38 -18.15 -0.96
C ILE A 104 8.89 -17.84 -0.83
N SER A 105 8.52 -16.66 -0.33
CA SER A 105 7.11 -16.26 -0.18
C SER A 105 6.41 -16.20 -1.52
N GLY A 106 7.04 -15.64 -2.55
CA GLY A 106 6.48 -15.58 -3.90
C GLY A 106 6.19 -16.96 -4.49
N PHE A 107 7.10 -17.92 -4.34
CA PHE A 107 6.86 -19.30 -4.79
C PHE A 107 5.83 -20.05 -3.93
N ILE A 108 5.77 -19.77 -2.63
CA ILE A 108 4.69 -20.32 -1.78
C ILE A 108 3.33 -19.81 -2.23
N ILE A 109 3.21 -18.50 -2.49
CA ILE A 109 1.95 -17.90 -2.96
C ILE A 109 1.57 -18.47 -4.32
N LEU A 110 2.52 -18.60 -5.25
CA LEU A 110 2.29 -19.24 -6.53
C LEU A 110 1.73 -20.66 -6.35
N GLY A 111 2.40 -21.52 -5.59
CA GLY A 111 1.98 -22.91 -5.40
C GLY A 111 0.63 -23.04 -4.69
N VAL A 112 0.43 -22.28 -3.61
CA VAL A 112 -0.83 -22.28 -2.87
C VAL A 112 -1.96 -21.64 -3.70
N GLY A 113 -1.66 -20.55 -4.41
CA GLY A 113 -2.61 -19.84 -5.26
C GLY A 113 -3.12 -20.68 -6.41
N GLU A 114 -2.25 -21.42 -7.09
CA GLU A 114 -2.63 -22.35 -8.17
C GLU A 114 -3.65 -23.41 -7.71
N ILE A 115 -3.46 -23.92 -6.49
CA ILE A 115 -4.36 -24.94 -5.93
C ILE A 115 -5.68 -24.31 -5.47
N LEU A 116 -5.60 -23.14 -4.82
CA LEU A 116 -6.77 -22.52 -4.19
C LEU A 116 -7.58 -21.62 -5.13
N ALA A 117 -7.05 -21.20 -6.29
CA ALA A 117 -7.74 -20.28 -7.20
C ALA A 117 -9.20 -20.66 -7.50
N PRO A 118 -9.54 -21.89 -7.94
CA PRO A 118 -10.92 -22.23 -8.24
C PRO A 118 -11.81 -22.27 -6.99
N ILE A 119 -11.25 -22.67 -5.84
CA ILE A 119 -11.97 -22.73 -4.57
C ILE A 119 -12.34 -21.34 -4.08
N LEU A 120 -11.36 -20.42 -4.11
CA LEU A 120 -11.55 -19.03 -3.67
C LEU A 120 -12.59 -18.29 -4.54
N LEU A 121 -12.52 -18.46 -5.86
CA LEU A 121 -13.49 -17.87 -6.77
C LEU A 121 -14.90 -18.49 -6.61
N GLY A 122 -14.99 -19.79 -6.36
CA GLY A 122 -16.25 -20.46 -6.05
C GLY A 122 -16.88 -19.91 -4.76
N MET A 123 -16.07 -19.67 -3.71
CA MET A 123 -16.55 -19.05 -2.47
C MET A 123 -17.03 -17.60 -2.64
N MET A 124 -16.54 -16.89 -3.67
CA MET A 124 -16.98 -15.53 -4.01
C MET A 124 -18.26 -15.50 -4.84
N ASN A 125 -18.88 -16.64 -5.14
CA ASN A 125 -20.07 -16.78 -5.97
C ASN A 125 -19.92 -16.09 -7.35
N VAL A 126 -18.73 -16.22 -7.97
CA VAL A 126 -18.51 -15.72 -9.33
C VAL A 126 -19.41 -16.49 -10.29
N PRO A 127 -20.18 -15.81 -11.17
CA PRO A 127 -21.08 -16.48 -12.12
C PRO A 127 -20.36 -17.52 -13.00
N ASP A 128 -21.02 -18.65 -13.27
CA ASP A 128 -20.41 -19.78 -13.97
C ASP A 128 -19.87 -19.44 -15.37
N ASP A 129 -20.48 -18.47 -16.03
CA ASP A 129 -20.06 -18.00 -17.36
C ASP A 129 -18.80 -17.13 -17.33
N VAL A 130 -18.46 -16.58 -16.16
CA VAL A 130 -17.24 -15.78 -15.91
C VAL A 130 -16.17 -16.61 -15.19
N LEU A 131 -16.58 -17.62 -14.42
CA LEU A 131 -15.70 -18.38 -13.52
C LEU A 131 -14.47 -18.99 -14.24
N LYS A 132 -14.66 -19.52 -15.45
CA LYS A 132 -13.56 -20.12 -16.23
C LYS A 132 -12.51 -19.08 -16.60
N LEU A 133 -12.94 -17.89 -17.05
CA LEU A 133 -12.05 -16.80 -17.43
C LEU A 133 -11.37 -16.21 -16.19
N ALA A 134 -12.10 -16.03 -15.09
CA ALA A 134 -11.55 -15.55 -13.82
C ALA A 134 -10.52 -16.53 -13.25
N THR A 135 -10.77 -17.83 -13.31
CA THR A 135 -9.80 -18.85 -12.87
C THR A 135 -8.55 -18.84 -13.74
N LEU A 136 -8.69 -18.72 -15.06
CA LEU A 136 -7.56 -18.63 -15.98
C LEU A 136 -6.71 -17.40 -15.69
N TYR A 137 -7.33 -16.22 -15.54
CA TYR A 137 -6.64 -14.99 -15.17
C TYR A 137 -5.85 -15.15 -13.88
N LEU A 138 -6.52 -15.64 -12.82
CA LEU A 138 -5.93 -15.73 -11.49
C LEU A 138 -4.74 -16.70 -11.45
N ARG A 139 -4.84 -17.85 -12.13
CA ARG A 139 -3.73 -18.79 -12.26
C ARG A 139 -2.55 -18.17 -12.97
N ILE A 140 -2.74 -17.53 -14.12
CA ILE A 140 -1.65 -16.85 -14.80
C ILE A 140 -1.07 -15.71 -13.93
N PHE A 141 -1.93 -14.97 -13.23
CA PHE A 141 -1.50 -13.89 -12.32
C PHE A 141 -0.59 -14.41 -11.20
N PHE A 142 -0.85 -15.61 -10.64
CA PHE A 142 0.00 -16.16 -9.59
C PHE A 142 1.44 -16.39 -10.05
N PHE A 143 1.70 -16.59 -11.33
CA PHE A 143 3.09 -16.61 -11.85
C PHE A 143 3.80 -15.26 -11.73
N ALA A 144 3.09 -14.14 -11.56
CA ALA A 144 3.70 -12.85 -11.29
C ALA A 144 4.16 -12.71 -9.83
N MET A 145 3.61 -13.49 -8.89
CA MET A 145 3.84 -13.30 -7.45
C MET A 145 5.32 -13.36 -7.04
N PRO A 146 6.15 -14.29 -7.51
CA PRO A 146 7.58 -14.25 -7.19
C PRO A 146 8.26 -12.94 -7.59
N PHE A 147 7.85 -12.35 -8.70
CA PHE A 147 8.41 -11.09 -9.21
C PHE A 147 7.87 -9.88 -8.45
N ILE A 148 6.59 -9.87 -8.11
CA ILE A 148 5.95 -8.84 -7.26
C ILE A 148 6.64 -8.80 -5.90
N GLU A 149 6.85 -9.96 -5.27
CA GLU A 149 7.51 -10.04 -3.96
C GLU A 149 8.96 -9.54 -4.03
N ILE A 150 9.71 -9.91 -5.06
CA ILE A 150 11.08 -9.41 -5.27
C ILE A 150 11.08 -7.89 -5.44
N TYR A 151 10.12 -7.33 -6.18
CA TYR A 151 9.97 -5.89 -6.35
C TYR A 151 9.64 -5.21 -5.01
N ASP A 152 8.67 -5.70 -4.25
CA ASP A 152 8.21 -5.08 -3.01
C ASP A 152 9.27 -5.12 -1.91
N PHE A 153 9.85 -6.28 -1.64
CA PHE A 153 10.89 -6.43 -0.63
C PHE A 153 12.20 -5.76 -1.03
N GLY A 154 12.60 -5.86 -2.29
CA GLY A 154 13.81 -5.20 -2.78
C GLY A 154 13.64 -3.67 -2.78
N SER A 155 12.46 -3.15 -3.13
CA SER A 155 12.11 -1.74 -2.99
C SER A 155 12.15 -1.29 -1.52
N ALA A 156 11.69 -2.13 -0.59
CA ALA A 156 11.76 -1.87 0.83
C ALA A 156 13.21 -1.73 1.32
N VAL A 157 14.13 -2.56 0.81
CA VAL A 157 15.58 -2.45 1.07
C VAL A 157 16.14 -1.13 0.54
N LEU A 158 15.85 -0.75 -0.71
CA LEU A 158 16.31 0.52 -1.29
C LEU A 158 15.77 1.72 -0.50
N ARG A 159 14.47 1.72 -0.19
CA ARG A 159 13.81 2.74 0.64
C ARG A 159 14.45 2.87 2.02
N SER A 160 14.88 1.76 2.63
CA SER A 160 15.52 1.78 3.95
C SER A 160 16.80 2.61 4.00
N LYS A 161 17.49 2.81 2.86
CA LYS A 161 18.70 3.65 2.70
C LYS A 161 18.39 5.09 2.25
N GLY A 162 17.13 5.41 1.98
CA GLY A 162 16.76 6.74 1.50
C GLY A 162 16.59 6.85 -0.01
N ASP A 163 16.42 5.74 -0.70
CA ASP A 163 16.19 5.73 -2.14
C ASP A 163 14.77 5.25 -2.47
N SER A 164 13.87 6.20 -2.69
CA SER A 164 12.52 5.94 -3.21
C SER A 164 12.42 6.10 -4.72
N THR A 165 13.46 6.61 -5.38
CA THR A 165 13.43 6.98 -6.80
C THR A 165 13.68 5.78 -7.71
N ARG A 166 14.66 4.91 -7.37
CA ARG A 166 14.94 3.71 -8.18
C ARG A 166 13.75 2.72 -8.22
N PRO A 167 13.05 2.44 -7.11
CA PRO A 167 11.79 1.69 -7.16
C PRO A 167 10.74 2.30 -8.10
N LEU A 168 10.59 3.63 -8.09
CA LEU A 168 9.69 4.32 -9.01
C LEU A 168 10.08 4.10 -10.47
N TYR A 169 11.37 4.18 -10.82
CA TYR A 169 11.82 3.91 -12.19
C TYR A 169 11.54 2.47 -12.64
N ALA A 170 11.76 1.49 -11.76
CA ALA A 170 11.41 0.10 -12.05
C ALA A 170 9.91 -0.07 -12.31
N LEU A 171 9.07 0.61 -11.51
CA LEU A 171 7.62 0.59 -11.67
C LEU A 171 7.17 1.26 -12.99
N ILE A 172 7.72 2.44 -13.32
CA ILE A 172 7.39 3.13 -14.57
C ILE A 172 7.73 2.25 -15.76
N THR A 173 8.93 1.66 -15.76
CA THR A 173 9.37 0.78 -16.85
C THR A 173 8.44 -0.43 -16.99
N ALA A 174 8.11 -1.08 -15.88
CA ALA A 174 7.20 -2.21 -15.88
C ALA A 174 5.78 -1.82 -16.36
N GLY A 175 5.27 -0.68 -15.90
CA GLY A 175 3.95 -0.20 -16.30
C GLY A 175 3.85 0.14 -17.78
N VAL A 176 4.89 0.77 -18.36
CA VAL A 176 4.94 1.02 -19.81
C VAL A 176 4.98 -0.29 -20.60
N ILE A 177 5.81 -1.25 -20.17
CA ILE A 177 5.87 -2.59 -20.78
C ILE A 177 4.50 -3.27 -20.67
N ASN A 178 3.85 -3.22 -19.50
CA ASN A 178 2.55 -3.82 -19.27
C ASN A 178 1.50 -3.26 -20.24
N VAL A 179 1.35 -1.93 -20.36
CA VAL A 179 0.38 -1.32 -21.27
C VAL A 179 0.64 -1.69 -22.72
N ILE A 180 1.91 -1.68 -23.17
CA ILE A 180 2.27 -2.08 -24.54
C ILE A 180 1.93 -3.55 -24.78
N LEU A 181 2.29 -4.44 -23.86
CA LEU A 181 2.01 -5.87 -23.99
C LEU A 181 0.52 -6.19 -23.92
N ASN A 182 -0.26 -5.47 -23.09
CA ASN A 182 -1.72 -5.60 -23.05
C ASN A 182 -2.31 -5.32 -24.43
N LEU A 183 -1.93 -4.21 -25.05
CA LEU A 183 -2.42 -3.87 -26.40
C LEU A 183 -2.01 -4.92 -27.44
N VAL A 184 -0.77 -5.39 -27.39
CA VAL A 184 -0.29 -6.43 -28.33
C VAL A 184 -1.01 -7.76 -28.11
N PHE A 185 -1.10 -8.23 -26.87
CA PHE A 185 -1.68 -9.56 -26.61
C PHE A 185 -3.19 -9.57 -26.76
N VAL A 186 -3.89 -8.50 -26.42
CA VAL A 186 -5.36 -8.44 -26.53
C VAL A 186 -5.78 -8.11 -27.96
N ILE A 187 -5.15 -7.13 -28.63
CA ILE A 187 -5.59 -6.66 -29.94
C ILE A 187 -4.98 -7.51 -31.07
N VAL A 188 -3.66 -7.74 -31.04
CA VAL A 188 -2.98 -8.43 -32.15
C VAL A 188 -3.10 -9.95 -32.02
N PHE A 189 -2.76 -10.49 -30.84
CA PHE A 189 -2.80 -11.94 -30.60
C PHE A 189 -4.16 -12.45 -30.15
N LYS A 190 -5.12 -11.58 -29.84
CA LYS A 190 -6.50 -11.91 -29.40
C LYS A 190 -6.55 -12.90 -28.21
N MET A 191 -5.59 -12.75 -27.29
CA MET A 191 -5.48 -13.63 -26.12
C MET A 191 -6.47 -13.26 -25.00
N GLY A 192 -7.20 -12.14 -25.10
CA GLY A 192 -8.18 -11.70 -24.12
C GLY A 192 -7.61 -11.61 -22.69
N VAL A 193 -8.34 -12.21 -21.76
CA VAL A 193 -7.97 -12.25 -20.31
C VAL A 193 -6.58 -12.85 -20.08
N ALA A 194 -6.22 -13.93 -20.80
CA ALA A 194 -4.90 -14.55 -20.67
C ALA A 194 -3.79 -13.62 -21.13
N GLY A 195 -4.05 -12.77 -22.13
CA GLY A 195 -3.11 -11.77 -22.63
C GLY A 195 -2.75 -10.74 -21.55
N VAL A 196 -3.76 -10.17 -20.87
CA VAL A 196 -3.54 -9.19 -19.80
C VAL A 196 -2.79 -9.80 -18.61
N ALA A 197 -3.19 -11.01 -18.18
CA ALA A 197 -2.48 -11.70 -17.10
C ALA A 197 -1.00 -11.99 -17.47
N THR A 198 -0.75 -12.43 -18.71
CA THR A 198 0.62 -12.69 -19.21
C THR A 198 1.44 -11.40 -19.29
N ALA A 199 0.84 -10.30 -19.75
CA ALA A 199 1.50 -8.99 -19.77
C ALA A 199 1.90 -8.54 -18.36
N THR A 200 1.03 -8.79 -17.36
CA THR A 200 1.32 -8.51 -15.95
C THR A 200 2.48 -9.36 -15.42
N VAL A 201 2.56 -10.65 -15.77
CA VAL A 201 3.71 -11.50 -15.42
C VAL A 201 5.01 -10.96 -16.00
N ILE A 202 5.03 -10.67 -17.29
CA ILE A 202 6.23 -10.20 -18.00
C ILE A 202 6.68 -8.83 -17.46
N SER A 203 5.77 -7.89 -17.27
CA SER A 203 6.09 -6.56 -16.76
C SER A 203 6.67 -6.62 -15.34
N ASN A 204 6.10 -7.45 -14.45
CA ASN A 204 6.63 -7.65 -13.10
C ASN A 204 7.98 -8.37 -13.11
N PHE A 205 8.23 -9.29 -14.04
CA PHE A 205 9.55 -9.88 -14.24
C PHE A 205 10.60 -8.78 -14.53
N PHE A 206 10.31 -7.83 -15.43
CA PHE A 206 11.22 -6.73 -15.71
C PHE A 206 11.47 -5.83 -14.50
N SER A 207 10.42 -5.49 -13.71
CA SER A 207 10.61 -4.72 -12.49
C SER A 207 11.48 -5.45 -11.46
N ALA A 208 11.27 -6.76 -11.28
CA ALA A 208 12.08 -7.59 -10.39
C ALA A 208 13.56 -7.63 -10.85
N CYS A 209 13.81 -7.82 -12.14
CA CYS A 209 15.16 -7.78 -12.71
C CYS A 209 15.85 -6.44 -12.47
N MET A 210 15.13 -5.31 -12.64
CA MET A 210 15.68 -3.98 -12.37
C MET A 210 16.02 -3.81 -10.89
N ILE A 211 15.16 -4.24 -9.99
CA ILE A 211 15.42 -4.16 -8.54
C ILE A 211 16.62 -5.02 -8.14
N LEU A 212 16.73 -6.26 -8.65
CA LEU A 212 17.87 -7.12 -8.41
C LEU A 212 19.16 -6.50 -8.98
N TYR A 213 19.09 -5.91 -10.18
CA TYR A 213 20.22 -5.19 -10.75
C TYR A 213 20.65 -4.03 -9.84
N PHE A 214 19.73 -3.23 -9.34
CA PHE A 214 20.06 -2.14 -8.42
C PHE A 214 20.70 -2.65 -7.12
N LEU A 215 20.20 -3.74 -6.55
CA LEU A 215 20.72 -4.31 -5.32
C LEU A 215 22.11 -4.96 -5.51
N THR A 216 22.37 -5.61 -6.64
CA THR A 216 23.70 -6.21 -6.94
C THR A 216 24.78 -5.18 -7.20
N HIS A 217 24.40 -3.97 -7.69
CA HIS A 217 25.30 -2.85 -7.97
C HIS A 217 25.28 -1.78 -6.86
N GLU A 218 24.73 -2.09 -5.70
CA GLU A 218 24.68 -1.18 -4.56
C GLU A 218 26.02 -1.17 -3.80
N GLU A 219 26.19 -0.20 -2.88
CA GLU A 219 27.34 -0.16 -1.98
C GLU A 219 27.36 -1.40 -1.08
N GLU A 220 28.55 -1.76 -0.60
CA GLU A 220 28.83 -2.97 0.19
C GLU A 220 27.78 -3.27 1.29
N MET A 221 27.30 -2.24 1.98
CA MET A 221 26.31 -2.38 3.07
C MET A 221 24.98 -3.00 2.62
N LEU A 222 24.50 -2.72 1.41
CA LEU A 222 23.22 -3.26 0.87
C LEU A 222 23.42 -4.10 -0.39
N ARG A 223 24.67 -4.35 -0.76
CA ARG A 223 24.99 -5.12 -1.96
C ARG A 223 24.52 -6.56 -1.82
N LEU A 224 23.68 -6.97 -2.76
CA LEU A 224 23.23 -8.35 -2.87
C LEU A 224 24.30 -9.21 -3.53
N ASP A 225 24.73 -10.26 -2.87
CA ASP A 225 25.54 -11.34 -3.42
C ASP A 225 24.71 -12.63 -3.40
N VAL A 226 24.30 -13.09 -4.57
CA VAL A 226 23.43 -14.27 -4.71
C VAL A 226 24.04 -15.52 -4.04
N ARG A 227 25.36 -15.61 -3.95
CA ARG A 227 26.07 -16.72 -3.31
C ARG A 227 25.98 -16.72 -1.79
N LYS A 228 25.61 -15.57 -1.20
CA LYS A 228 25.48 -15.38 0.25
C LYS A 228 24.03 -15.41 0.73
N LEU A 229 23.08 -15.76 -0.13
CA LEU A 229 21.67 -15.86 0.25
C LEU A 229 21.50 -16.88 1.38
N ARG A 230 21.03 -16.38 2.51
CA ARG A 230 20.80 -17.18 3.72
C ARG A 230 19.71 -16.56 4.58
N ILE A 231 18.81 -17.38 5.09
CA ILE A 231 17.84 -16.95 6.11
C ILE A 231 18.53 -16.90 7.46
N ARG A 232 18.53 -15.73 8.07
CA ARG A 232 18.91 -15.52 9.46
C ARG A 232 17.65 -15.34 10.31
N TRP A 233 17.33 -16.33 11.12
CA TRP A 233 16.10 -16.33 11.93
C TRP A 233 15.87 -15.06 12.73
N LYS A 234 16.92 -14.45 13.24
CA LYS A 234 16.84 -13.17 13.98
C LYS A 234 16.20 -12.07 13.15
N TYR A 235 16.60 -11.92 11.88
CA TYR A 235 16.04 -10.89 11.01
C TYR A 235 14.66 -11.28 10.49
N LEU A 236 14.45 -12.54 10.15
CA LEU A 236 13.14 -13.06 9.75
C LEU A 236 12.09 -12.83 10.85
N LEU A 237 12.38 -13.20 12.09
CA LEU A 237 11.45 -12.94 13.21
C LEU A 237 11.19 -11.46 13.42
N GLY A 238 12.22 -10.60 13.23
CA GLY A 238 12.07 -9.13 13.26
C GLY A 238 11.13 -8.63 12.17
N ILE A 239 11.26 -9.14 10.94
CA ILE A 239 10.41 -8.80 9.80
C ILE A 239 8.97 -9.24 10.07
N ILE A 240 8.76 -10.47 10.50
CA ILE A 240 7.43 -11.01 10.82
C ILE A 240 6.77 -10.22 11.94
N LYS A 241 7.49 -9.94 13.02
CA LYS A 241 6.96 -9.21 14.19
C LYS A 241 6.44 -7.82 13.84
N ILE A 242 7.03 -7.17 12.84
CA ILE A 242 6.62 -5.83 12.39
C ILE A 242 5.67 -5.93 11.21
N GLY A 243 5.98 -6.76 10.23
CA GLY A 243 5.27 -6.83 8.97
C GLY A 243 3.95 -7.57 9.04
N LEU A 244 3.87 -8.68 9.76
CA LEU A 244 2.64 -9.46 9.84
C LEU A 244 1.46 -8.68 10.45
N PRO A 245 1.61 -7.94 11.57
CA PRO A 245 0.52 -7.10 12.07
C PRO A 245 0.12 -6.00 11.08
N ALA A 246 1.08 -5.41 10.35
CA ALA A 246 0.79 -4.39 9.35
C ALA A 246 0.03 -4.98 8.14
N GLY A 247 0.42 -6.16 7.67
CA GLY A 247 -0.26 -6.86 6.59
C GLY A 247 -1.67 -7.31 6.97
N LEU A 248 -1.85 -7.90 8.16
CA LEU A 248 -3.16 -8.27 8.68
C LEU A 248 -4.07 -7.04 8.84
N GLN A 249 -3.54 -5.91 9.31
CA GLN A 249 -4.30 -4.65 9.37
C GLN A 249 -4.83 -4.26 7.99
N SER A 250 -3.98 -4.27 6.96
CA SER A 250 -4.37 -3.91 5.59
C SER A 250 -5.39 -4.89 5.01
N MET A 251 -5.23 -6.18 5.27
CA MET A 251 -6.15 -7.23 4.85
C MET A 251 -7.55 -7.05 5.47
N VAL A 252 -7.62 -6.84 6.79
CA VAL A 252 -8.89 -6.62 7.50
C VAL A 252 -9.55 -5.31 7.07
N PHE A 253 -8.75 -4.28 6.78
CA PHE A 253 -9.25 -3.02 6.22
C PHE A 253 -9.93 -3.23 4.85
N SER A 254 -9.31 -4.03 3.97
CA SER A 254 -9.90 -4.39 2.67
C SER A 254 -11.23 -5.13 2.83
N LEU A 255 -11.32 -6.07 3.77
CA LEU A 255 -12.57 -6.77 4.07
C LEU A 255 -13.67 -5.82 4.60
N SER A 256 -13.31 -4.86 5.44
CA SER A 256 -14.25 -3.84 5.93
C SER A 256 -14.83 -3.00 4.79
N ASN A 257 -14.00 -2.64 3.81
CA ASN A 257 -14.46 -1.89 2.64
C ASN A 257 -15.46 -2.70 1.78
N VAL A 258 -15.32 -4.03 1.69
CA VAL A 258 -16.31 -4.89 1.00
C VAL A 258 -17.69 -4.78 1.64
N VAL A 259 -17.78 -4.72 2.97
CA VAL A 259 -19.07 -4.57 3.67
C VAL A 259 -19.70 -3.20 3.39
N ILE A 260 -18.91 -2.13 3.39
CA ILE A 260 -19.41 -0.80 3.01
C ILE A 260 -19.87 -0.80 1.54
N GLN A 261 -19.12 -1.44 0.64
CA GLN A 261 -19.51 -1.54 -0.77
C GLN A 261 -20.83 -2.28 -0.95
N ALA A 262 -21.06 -3.35 -0.18
CA ALA A 262 -22.36 -4.05 -0.19
C ALA A 262 -23.51 -3.13 0.24
N ALA A 263 -23.30 -2.25 1.21
CA ALA A 263 -24.27 -1.24 1.60
C ALA A 263 -24.47 -0.16 0.52
N ILE A 264 -23.41 0.27 -0.18
CA ILE A 264 -23.48 1.21 -1.31
C ILE A 264 -24.33 0.58 -2.45
N ASN A 265 -24.18 -0.70 -2.72
CA ASN A 265 -24.92 -1.40 -3.77
C ASN A 265 -26.46 -1.35 -3.56
N SER A 266 -26.91 -1.15 -2.31
CA SER A 266 -28.36 -0.98 -2.03
C SER A 266 -28.94 0.33 -2.56
N PHE A 267 -28.13 1.29 -2.98
CA PHE A 267 -28.57 2.56 -3.59
C PHE A 267 -28.72 2.50 -5.11
N GLY A 268 -28.63 1.30 -5.71
CA GLY A 268 -28.80 1.07 -7.14
C GLY A 268 -27.60 1.51 -7.99
N SER A 269 -27.79 1.50 -9.31
CA SER A 269 -26.74 1.80 -10.29
C SER A 269 -26.14 3.19 -10.11
N ASP A 270 -26.98 4.19 -9.85
CA ASP A 270 -26.56 5.59 -9.75
C ASP A 270 -25.69 5.82 -8.48
N GLY A 271 -26.07 5.20 -7.36
CA GLY A 271 -25.29 5.22 -6.12
C GLY A 271 -23.92 4.53 -6.27
N ILE A 272 -23.87 3.39 -6.97
CA ILE A 272 -22.63 2.67 -7.28
C ILE A 272 -21.76 3.51 -8.20
N ALA A 273 -22.32 4.03 -9.30
CA ALA A 273 -21.58 4.81 -10.29
C ALA A 273 -21.02 6.11 -9.68
N GLY A 274 -21.82 6.85 -8.91
CA GLY A 274 -21.40 8.06 -8.24
C GLY A 274 -20.30 7.82 -7.20
N SER A 275 -20.47 6.75 -6.39
CA SER A 275 -19.46 6.34 -5.41
C SER A 275 -18.14 5.96 -6.09
N THR A 276 -18.19 5.20 -7.17
CA THR A 276 -17.00 4.73 -7.91
C THR A 276 -16.27 5.88 -8.60
N ALA A 277 -17.00 6.82 -9.19
CA ALA A 277 -16.42 8.00 -9.84
C ALA A 277 -15.61 8.84 -8.83
N GLU A 278 -16.18 9.09 -7.65
CA GLU A 278 -15.52 9.86 -6.61
C GLU A 278 -14.35 9.12 -5.98
N GLN A 279 -14.45 7.82 -5.74
CA GLN A 279 -13.44 7.00 -5.09
C GLN A 279 -12.06 7.07 -5.78
N ASN A 280 -12.01 7.33 -7.08
CA ASN A 280 -10.74 7.54 -7.77
C ASN A 280 -9.98 8.76 -7.23
N PHE A 281 -10.68 9.83 -6.87
CA PHE A 281 -10.09 11.06 -6.31
C PHE A 281 -9.72 10.87 -4.85
N GLU A 282 -10.56 10.20 -4.08
CA GLU A 282 -10.28 9.79 -2.69
C GLU A 282 -8.98 8.98 -2.61
N PHE A 283 -8.79 7.96 -3.46
CA PHE A 283 -7.57 7.18 -3.49
C PHE A 283 -6.32 8.00 -3.81
N MET A 284 -6.40 8.98 -4.71
CA MET A 284 -5.26 9.86 -4.99
C MET A 284 -4.86 10.66 -3.75
N ALA A 285 -5.83 11.17 -2.98
CA ALA A 285 -5.57 11.88 -1.73
C ALA A 285 -4.97 10.93 -0.66
N TYR A 286 -5.52 9.72 -0.53
CA TYR A 286 -5.01 8.69 0.36
C TYR A 286 -3.57 8.28 0.04
N PHE A 287 -3.19 8.13 -1.24
CA PHE A 287 -1.84 7.75 -1.63
C PHE A 287 -0.79 8.79 -1.20
N VAL A 288 -1.16 10.06 -1.16
CA VAL A 288 -0.28 11.11 -0.61
C VAL A 288 -0.07 10.88 0.88
N ILE A 289 -1.13 10.64 1.66
CA ILE A 289 -1.03 10.33 3.10
C ILE A 289 -0.17 9.08 3.33
N ASN A 290 -0.42 8.01 2.57
CA ASN A 290 0.32 6.76 2.69
C ASN A 290 1.82 6.94 2.42
N ALA A 291 2.19 7.78 1.45
CA ALA A 291 3.58 8.11 1.16
C ALA A 291 4.26 8.80 2.35
N PHE A 292 3.59 9.75 3.02
CA PHE A 292 4.11 10.37 4.23
C PHE A 292 4.17 9.42 5.42
N ALA A 293 3.22 8.48 5.55
CA ALA A 293 3.25 7.43 6.56
C ALA A 293 4.43 6.46 6.38
N GLN A 294 4.69 6.03 5.14
CA GLN A 294 5.87 5.23 4.81
C GLN A 294 7.17 6.00 5.05
N THR A 295 7.21 7.28 4.71
CA THR A 295 8.33 8.19 4.99
C THR A 295 8.58 8.28 6.50
N ALA A 296 7.52 8.52 7.28
CA ALA A 296 7.60 8.57 8.74
C ALA A 296 8.13 7.24 9.33
N THR A 297 7.69 6.10 8.79
CA THR A 297 8.16 4.77 9.19
C THR A 297 9.66 4.63 8.98
N THR A 298 10.15 4.92 7.77
CA THR A 298 11.56 4.72 7.40
C THR A 298 12.49 5.68 8.15
N PHE A 299 12.16 6.99 8.15
CA PHE A 299 12.96 8.00 8.85
C PHE A 299 12.99 7.77 10.36
N THR A 300 11.83 7.42 10.96
CA THR A 300 11.76 7.10 12.38
C THR A 300 12.59 5.86 12.70
N SER A 301 12.55 4.81 11.86
CA SER A 301 13.35 3.59 12.07
C SER A 301 14.83 3.86 12.18
N GLN A 302 15.41 4.66 11.27
CA GLN A 302 16.83 5.01 11.31
C GLN A 302 17.17 5.89 12.50
N ASN A 303 16.42 6.98 12.71
CA ASN A 303 16.73 7.96 13.74
C ASN A 303 16.49 7.43 15.16
N PHE A 304 15.47 6.59 15.34
CA PHE A 304 15.23 5.92 16.61
C PHE A 304 16.35 4.93 16.94
N ALA A 305 16.84 4.18 15.94
CA ALA A 305 17.95 3.27 16.10
C ALA A 305 19.30 4.01 16.33
N ALA A 306 19.44 5.21 15.78
CA ALA A 306 20.55 6.14 16.07
C ALA A 306 20.40 6.87 17.41
N GLN A 307 19.29 6.64 18.15
CA GLN A 307 18.99 7.27 19.45
C GLN A 307 18.76 8.79 19.40
N ASP A 308 18.45 9.35 18.25
CA ASP A 308 18.15 10.79 18.09
C ASP A 308 16.65 11.07 18.38
N LYS A 309 16.36 11.37 19.65
CA LYS A 309 15.01 11.68 20.14
C LYS A 309 14.40 12.91 19.49
N GLU A 310 15.19 13.96 19.36
CA GLU A 310 14.70 15.26 18.87
C GLU A 310 14.39 15.18 17.38
N ARG A 311 15.22 14.45 16.65
CA ARG A 311 14.99 14.23 15.23
C ARG A 311 13.75 13.36 14.98
N CYS A 312 13.50 12.33 15.78
CA CYS A 312 12.26 11.56 15.74
C CYS A 312 11.01 12.43 15.97
N LYS A 313 11.05 13.36 16.93
CA LYS A 313 9.94 14.31 17.16
C LYS A 313 9.71 15.24 15.97
N LYS A 314 10.80 15.74 15.36
CA LYS A 314 10.73 16.60 14.17
C LYS A 314 10.16 15.84 12.97
N ILE A 315 10.57 14.59 12.75
CA ILE A 315 10.04 13.73 11.68
C ILE A 315 8.53 13.58 11.82
N TYR A 316 8.04 13.21 13.00
CA TYR A 316 6.60 13.09 13.26
C TYR A 316 5.86 14.39 12.92
N ARG A 317 6.30 15.53 13.46
CA ARG A 317 5.63 16.82 13.22
C ARG A 317 5.63 17.22 11.75
N LEU A 318 6.77 17.06 11.08
CA LEU A 318 6.91 17.45 9.67
C LEU A 318 6.11 16.54 8.75
N CYS A 319 6.18 15.22 8.93
CA CYS A 319 5.38 14.29 8.13
C CYS A 319 3.89 14.52 8.33
N THR A 320 3.45 14.77 9.59
CA THR A 320 2.05 15.07 9.88
C THR A 320 1.63 16.39 9.22
N PHE A 321 2.36 17.48 9.46
CA PHE A 321 1.98 18.78 8.92
C PHE A 321 1.98 18.81 7.39
N ILE A 322 3.07 18.36 6.76
CA ILE A 322 3.21 18.38 5.30
C ILE A 322 2.24 17.38 4.66
N GLY A 323 2.09 16.18 5.24
CA GLY A 323 1.17 15.17 4.74
C GLY A 323 -0.28 15.63 4.77
N LEU A 324 -0.74 16.16 5.91
CA LEU A 324 -2.11 16.68 6.05
C LEU A 324 -2.34 17.89 5.13
N ALA A 325 -1.40 18.83 5.05
CA ALA A 325 -1.51 19.99 4.18
C ALA A 325 -1.54 19.62 2.70
N SER A 326 -0.72 18.64 2.28
CA SER A 326 -0.70 18.15 0.90
C SER A 326 -2.00 17.42 0.52
N CYS A 327 -2.50 16.58 1.43
CA CYS A 327 -3.78 15.88 1.24
C CYS A 327 -4.94 16.87 1.16
N LEU A 328 -5.02 17.81 2.11
CA LEU A 328 -6.04 18.85 2.11
C LEU A 328 -6.01 19.69 0.82
N GLY A 329 -4.80 20.10 0.41
CA GLY A 329 -4.63 20.86 -0.84
C GLY A 329 -5.15 20.10 -2.05
N LEU A 330 -4.84 18.81 -2.17
CA LEU A 330 -5.33 17.96 -3.26
C LEU A 330 -6.85 17.75 -3.19
N SER A 331 -7.39 17.46 -2.00
CA SER A 331 -8.84 17.31 -1.79
C SER A 331 -9.61 18.60 -2.10
N LEU A 332 -9.05 19.77 -1.77
CA LEU A 332 -9.64 21.05 -2.15
C LEU A 332 -9.62 21.29 -3.66
N ILE A 333 -8.55 20.90 -4.36
CA ILE A 333 -8.50 20.97 -5.84
C ILE A 333 -9.63 20.12 -6.44
N PHE A 334 -9.82 18.90 -5.98
CA PHE A 334 -10.91 18.04 -6.44
C PHE A 334 -12.28 18.62 -6.11
N LEU A 335 -12.46 19.16 -4.91
CA LEU A 335 -13.71 19.75 -4.47
C LEU A 335 -14.07 21.04 -5.25
N ILE A 336 -13.11 21.92 -5.50
CA ILE A 336 -13.33 23.15 -6.28
C ILE A 336 -13.64 22.78 -7.73
N GLY A 337 -12.88 21.87 -8.33
CA GLY A 337 -13.08 21.38 -9.68
C GLY A 337 -14.15 20.28 -9.83
N ARG A 338 -14.94 20.01 -8.81
CA ARG A 338 -15.84 18.85 -8.69
C ARG A 338 -16.73 18.60 -9.92
N HIS A 339 -17.31 19.65 -10.49
CA HIS A 339 -18.17 19.51 -11.67
C HIS A 339 -17.36 19.00 -12.87
N LEU A 340 -16.17 19.56 -13.11
CA LEU A 340 -15.29 19.10 -14.19
C LEU A 340 -14.83 17.67 -13.97
N PHE A 341 -14.37 17.34 -12.76
CA PHE A 341 -13.81 16.03 -12.45
C PHE A 341 -14.86 14.92 -12.49
N ILE A 342 -16.06 15.13 -11.90
CA ILE A 342 -17.12 14.11 -11.90
C ILE A 342 -17.71 13.94 -13.30
N GLN A 343 -17.84 15.01 -14.10
CA GLN A 343 -18.34 14.94 -15.48
C GLN A 343 -17.44 14.14 -16.43
N ILE A 344 -16.18 13.91 -16.08
CA ILE A 344 -15.31 12.99 -16.84
C ILE A 344 -15.89 11.56 -16.80
N PHE A 345 -16.60 11.18 -15.72
CA PHE A 345 -17.15 9.84 -15.53
C PHE A 345 -18.63 9.74 -15.90
N SER A 346 -19.43 10.76 -15.56
CA SER A 346 -20.86 10.76 -15.84
C SER A 346 -21.42 12.18 -15.92
N THR A 347 -22.39 12.36 -16.81
CA THR A 347 -23.20 13.57 -16.93
C THR A 347 -24.60 13.43 -16.31
N ASP A 348 -24.94 12.26 -15.76
CA ASP A 348 -26.20 11.99 -15.10
C ASP A 348 -26.27 12.73 -13.74
N GLU A 349 -27.35 13.48 -13.51
CA GLU A 349 -27.53 14.29 -12.30
C GLU A 349 -27.62 13.44 -11.03
N ASN A 350 -28.22 12.23 -11.08
CA ASN A 350 -28.31 11.36 -9.94
C ASN A 350 -26.92 10.82 -9.55
N VAL A 351 -26.14 10.40 -10.55
CA VAL A 351 -24.75 9.93 -10.34
C VAL A 351 -23.89 11.05 -9.73
N ILE A 352 -24.02 12.27 -10.28
CA ILE A 352 -23.33 13.45 -9.77
C ILE A 352 -23.74 13.74 -8.32
N HIS A 353 -25.04 13.63 -7.99
CA HIS A 353 -25.53 13.83 -6.63
C HIS A 353 -24.86 12.89 -5.61
N TYR A 354 -24.79 11.58 -5.87
CA TYR A 354 -24.13 10.62 -4.98
C TYR A 354 -22.62 10.89 -4.89
N ALA A 355 -21.96 11.19 -6.00
CA ALA A 355 -20.54 11.52 -6.01
C ALA A 355 -20.25 12.77 -5.17
N MET A 356 -21.12 13.79 -5.23
CA MET A 356 -20.98 15.02 -4.46
C MET A 356 -21.11 14.76 -2.94
N ILE A 357 -22.07 13.95 -2.51
CA ILE A 357 -22.21 13.60 -1.09
C ILE A 357 -20.91 12.95 -0.59
N ARG A 358 -20.33 12.01 -1.34
CA ARG A 358 -19.10 11.32 -0.96
C ARG A 358 -17.91 12.29 -0.98
N MET A 359 -17.80 13.16 -1.98
CA MET A 359 -16.71 14.13 -2.08
C MET A 359 -16.65 15.09 -0.87
N TRP A 360 -17.80 15.54 -0.36
CA TRP A 360 -17.87 16.39 0.82
C TRP A 360 -17.62 15.62 2.12
N SER A 361 -18.16 14.43 2.25
CA SER A 361 -18.15 13.69 3.50
C SER A 361 -16.92 12.79 3.68
N VAL A 362 -16.30 12.36 2.58
CA VAL A 362 -15.17 11.42 2.59
C VAL A 362 -13.91 12.08 2.04
N CYS A 363 -13.87 12.46 0.75
CA CYS A 363 -12.66 12.98 0.11
C CYS A 363 -12.09 14.24 0.78
N LEU A 364 -12.92 15.21 1.15
CA LEU A 364 -12.46 16.40 1.85
C LEU A 364 -11.88 16.06 3.24
N LEU A 365 -12.44 15.09 3.92
CA LEU A 365 -12.04 14.67 5.27
C LEU A 365 -10.98 13.57 5.26
N GLU A 366 -10.51 13.12 4.09
CA GLU A 366 -9.47 12.09 3.93
C GLU A 366 -8.18 12.45 4.68
N LEU A 367 -7.91 13.74 4.87
CA LEU A 367 -6.78 14.19 5.69
C LEU A 367 -6.77 13.59 7.11
N LEU A 368 -7.94 13.22 7.67
CA LEU A 368 -8.05 12.62 9.00
C LEU A 368 -7.38 11.24 9.06
N THR A 369 -7.31 10.52 7.93
CA THR A 369 -6.57 9.25 7.85
C THR A 369 -5.08 9.46 8.14
N GLY A 370 -4.52 10.60 7.75
CA GLY A 370 -3.12 10.96 7.98
C GLY A 370 -2.75 10.99 9.47
N VAL A 371 -3.71 11.29 10.34
CA VAL A 371 -3.47 11.35 11.79
C VAL A 371 -3.07 9.98 12.34
N TYR A 372 -3.80 8.91 11.96
CA TYR A 372 -3.48 7.55 12.44
C TYR A 372 -2.43 6.85 11.58
N GLU A 373 -2.38 7.09 10.27
CA GLU A 373 -1.39 6.45 9.39
C GLU A 373 0.03 6.92 9.71
N ILE A 374 0.26 8.22 9.89
CA ILE A 374 1.59 8.76 10.21
C ILE A 374 2.00 8.40 11.64
N SER A 375 1.07 8.49 12.60
CA SER A 375 1.32 8.04 13.98
C SER A 375 1.64 6.55 14.03
N GLY A 376 0.88 5.72 13.30
CA GLY A 376 1.10 4.30 13.13
C GLY A 376 2.44 3.99 12.43
N GLY A 377 2.80 4.77 11.42
CA GLY A 377 4.09 4.70 10.74
C GLY A 377 5.26 4.93 11.70
N CYS A 378 5.17 5.95 12.55
CA CYS A 378 6.19 6.19 13.58
C CYS A 378 6.23 5.06 14.63
N LEU A 379 5.08 4.51 15.04
CA LEU A 379 5.04 3.34 15.94
C LEU A 379 5.72 2.11 15.31
N ARG A 380 5.42 1.81 14.04
CA ARG A 380 6.07 0.73 13.28
C ARG A 380 7.58 0.98 13.20
N GLY A 381 8.00 2.22 12.93
CA GLY A 381 9.40 2.63 12.91
C GLY A 381 10.11 2.40 14.25
N MET A 382 9.43 2.62 15.38
CA MET A 382 9.92 2.28 16.72
C MET A 382 9.78 0.78 17.07
N GLY A 383 9.17 -0.06 16.19
CA GLY A 383 8.99 -1.50 16.34
C GLY A 383 7.72 -1.95 17.04
N HIS A 384 6.80 -1.05 17.23
CA HIS A 384 5.49 -1.33 17.83
C HIS A 384 4.41 -1.40 16.76
N SER A 385 4.44 -2.45 15.91
CA SER A 385 3.49 -2.62 14.80
C SER A 385 2.13 -3.17 15.26
N MET A 386 2.09 -3.98 16.30
CA MET A 386 0.85 -4.55 16.81
C MET A 386 -0.10 -3.48 17.36
N THR A 387 0.44 -2.44 18.02
CA THR A 387 -0.39 -1.37 18.64
C THR A 387 -1.24 -0.63 17.61
N PRO A 388 -0.68 -0.02 16.53
CA PRO A 388 -1.52 0.63 15.53
C PRO A 388 -2.41 -0.36 14.79
N ALA A 389 -1.97 -1.61 14.56
CA ALA A 389 -2.76 -2.62 13.87
C ALA A 389 -4.06 -2.94 14.62
N VAL A 390 -3.96 -3.28 15.91
CA VAL A 390 -5.14 -3.60 16.74
C VAL A 390 -6.06 -2.39 16.86
N ILE A 391 -5.54 -1.21 17.14
CA ILE A 391 -6.37 0.00 17.29
C ILE A 391 -7.09 0.32 15.98
N THR A 392 -6.42 0.23 14.83
CA THR A 392 -7.05 0.49 13.53
C THR A 392 -8.11 -0.55 13.18
N VAL A 393 -7.84 -1.84 13.43
CA VAL A 393 -8.83 -2.89 13.19
C VAL A 393 -10.08 -2.66 14.06
N LEU A 394 -9.93 -2.34 15.33
CA LEU A 394 -11.08 -2.08 16.21
C LEU A 394 -11.78 -0.76 15.88
N GLY A 395 -11.01 0.32 15.75
CA GLY A 395 -11.56 1.68 15.58
C GLY A 395 -12.08 1.98 14.18
N THR A 396 -11.58 1.28 13.15
CA THR A 396 -12.06 1.45 11.77
C THR A 396 -12.91 0.27 11.35
N CYS A 397 -12.36 -0.95 11.34
CA CYS A 397 -13.04 -2.08 10.72
C CYS A 397 -14.24 -2.57 11.56
N VAL A 398 -14.02 -2.89 12.84
CA VAL A 398 -15.10 -3.36 13.70
C VAL A 398 -16.14 -2.26 13.91
N PHE A 399 -15.71 -1.02 14.12
CA PHE A 399 -16.61 0.12 14.26
C PHE A 399 -17.53 0.31 13.03
N ARG A 400 -16.97 0.21 11.81
CA ARG A 400 -17.76 0.31 10.57
C ARG A 400 -18.79 -0.81 10.45
N LEU A 401 -18.42 -2.05 10.81
CA LEU A 401 -19.36 -3.17 10.84
C LEU A 401 -20.51 -2.91 11.82
N VAL A 402 -20.20 -2.43 13.02
CA VAL A 402 -21.23 -2.07 14.01
C VAL A 402 -22.11 -0.94 13.49
N TRP A 403 -21.53 0.11 12.92
CA TRP A 403 -22.29 1.24 12.37
C TRP A 403 -23.28 0.81 11.28
N VAL A 404 -22.84 -0.01 10.34
CA VAL A 404 -23.69 -0.49 9.23
C VAL A 404 -24.87 -1.31 9.77
N ASN A 405 -24.64 -2.14 10.77
CA ASN A 405 -25.68 -3.02 11.32
C ASN A 405 -26.58 -2.35 12.40
N THR A 406 -26.25 -1.14 12.85
CA THR A 406 -27.01 -0.42 13.87
C THR A 406 -27.52 0.92 13.36
N ILE A 407 -26.64 1.93 13.33
CA ILE A 407 -27.01 3.32 13.01
C ILE A 407 -27.51 3.44 11.57
N TYR A 408 -26.75 2.90 10.60
CA TYR A 408 -27.19 2.92 9.21
C TYR A 408 -28.45 2.06 8.97
N ALA A 409 -28.57 0.92 9.63
CA ALA A 409 -29.77 0.08 9.54
C ALA A 409 -31.04 0.81 10.04
N ALA A 410 -30.91 1.68 11.06
CA ALA A 410 -32.00 2.49 11.59
C ALA A 410 -32.32 3.72 10.70
N HIS A 411 -31.31 4.30 10.07
CA HIS A 411 -31.42 5.54 9.27
C HIS A 411 -30.79 5.35 7.90
N ARG A 412 -31.46 4.63 6.99
CA ARG A 412 -30.95 4.29 5.66
C ARG A 412 -30.90 5.51 4.75
N SER A 413 -29.77 6.21 4.75
CA SER A 413 -29.45 7.25 3.78
C SER A 413 -27.99 7.14 3.33
N TYR A 414 -27.71 7.55 2.10
CA TYR A 414 -26.35 7.49 1.56
C TYR A 414 -25.38 8.36 2.38
N LEU A 415 -25.81 9.54 2.81
CA LEU A 415 -25.02 10.41 3.69
C LEU A 415 -24.68 9.72 5.02
N MET A 416 -25.66 9.04 5.66
CA MET A 416 -25.44 8.31 6.93
C MET A 416 -24.44 7.17 6.76
N LEU A 417 -24.42 6.53 5.58
CA LEU A 417 -23.42 5.52 5.24
C LEU A 417 -22.03 6.15 5.07
N MET A 418 -21.93 7.31 4.40
CA MET A 418 -20.63 7.98 4.17
C MET A 418 -20.04 8.60 5.45
N ILE A 419 -20.84 9.09 6.38
CA ILE A 419 -20.36 9.66 7.65
C ILE A 419 -19.61 8.64 8.53
N VAL A 420 -19.81 7.34 8.33
CA VAL A 420 -19.02 6.31 9.06
C VAL A 420 -17.51 6.48 8.84
N TYR A 421 -17.09 6.95 7.67
CA TYR A 421 -15.67 7.15 7.34
C TYR A 421 -15.02 8.18 8.28
N PRO A 422 -15.42 9.47 8.28
CA PRO A 422 -14.78 10.47 9.13
C PRO A 422 -14.94 10.17 10.62
N VAL A 423 -16.06 9.62 11.06
CA VAL A 423 -16.25 9.25 12.47
C VAL A 423 -15.27 8.17 12.90
N SER A 424 -15.12 7.10 12.09
CA SER A 424 -14.15 6.05 12.36
C SER A 424 -12.70 6.57 12.33
N TRP A 425 -12.38 7.51 11.46
CA TRP A 425 -11.06 8.12 11.36
C TRP A 425 -10.71 8.99 12.57
N VAL A 426 -11.66 9.76 13.09
CA VAL A 426 -11.46 10.56 14.31
C VAL A 426 -11.21 9.66 15.51
N ILE A 427 -12.02 8.62 15.69
CA ILE A 427 -11.87 7.65 16.79
C ILE A 427 -10.51 6.96 16.71
N THR A 428 -10.19 6.38 15.55
CA THR A 428 -8.93 5.68 15.32
C THR A 428 -7.74 6.63 15.42
N GLY A 429 -7.84 7.81 14.82
CA GLY A 429 -6.80 8.84 14.82
C GLY A 429 -6.44 9.29 16.23
N THR A 430 -7.44 9.56 17.06
CA THR A 430 -7.23 9.91 18.47
C THR A 430 -6.54 8.77 19.22
N ALA A 431 -7.06 7.54 19.10
CA ALA A 431 -6.54 6.39 19.84
C ALA A 431 -5.09 6.04 19.43
N VAL A 432 -4.77 6.00 18.12
CA VAL A 432 -3.40 5.70 17.64
C VAL A 432 -2.43 6.82 18.03
N THR A 433 -2.87 8.10 17.96
CA THR A 433 -2.03 9.23 18.34
C THR A 433 -1.72 9.23 19.84
N VAL A 434 -2.71 8.96 20.69
CA VAL A 434 -2.49 8.80 22.15
C VAL A 434 -1.51 7.65 22.41
N ALA A 435 -1.71 6.50 21.75
CA ALA A 435 -0.82 5.36 21.86
C ALA A 435 0.61 5.71 21.41
N TYR A 436 0.77 6.49 20.33
CA TYR A 436 2.06 6.99 19.88
C TYR A 436 2.75 7.85 20.95
N PHE A 437 2.05 8.81 21.56
CA PHE A 437 2.66 9.68 22.57
C PHE A 437 3.06 8.88 23.82
N ILE A 438 2.23 7.93 24.27
CA ILE A 438 2.52 7.07 25.43
C ILE A 438 3.75 6.20 25.12
N THR A 439 3.76 5.50 23.99
CA THR A 439 4.85 4.61 23.59
C THR A 439 6.15 5.39 23.40
N ARG A 440 6.09 6.54 22.69
CA ARG A 440 7.23 7.42 22.50
C ARG A 440 7.85 7.85 23.84
N ARG A 441 7.01 8.27 24.82
CA ARG A 441 7.50 8.68 26.14
C ARG A 441 8.23 7.55 26.85
N LYS A 442 7.67 6.34 26.82
CA LYS A 442 8.30 5.13 27.41
C LYS A 442 9.62 4.79 26.73
N GLU A 443 9.63 4.70 25.41
CA GLU A 443 10.82 4.33 24.64
C GLU A 443 11.93 5.40 24.78
N PHE A 444 11.59 6.68 24.76
CA PHE A 444 12.58 7.76 24.91
C PHE A 444 13.17 7.85 26.32
N ALA A 445 12.44 7.43 27.36
CA ALA A 445 12.98 7.30 28.70
C ALA A 445 14.03 6.18 28.82
N GLN A 446 13.93 5.15 27.97
CA GLN A 446 14.88 4.03 27.94
C GLN A 446 16.12 4.29 27.05
N ILE A 447 16.07 5.29 26.16
CA ILE A 447 17.22 5.71 25.36
C ILE A 447 18.30 6.26 26.29
N GLY A 448 19.47 5.64 26.29
CA GLY A 448 20.59 5.92 27.22
C GLY A 448 20.78 4.83 28.27
N LYS A 449 19.70 4.20 28.79
CA LYS A 449 19.82 3.04 29.69
C LYS A 449 20.27 1.78 28.94
N ARG A 450 19.75 1.57 27.72
CA ARG A 450 20.15 0.44 26.83
C ARG A 450 21.62 0.51 26.36
N ARG A 451 22.33 1.62 26.54
CA ARG A 451 23.77 1.71 26.26
C ARG A 451 24.61 0.99 27.31
N ALA A 452 24.11 0.89 28.55
CA ALA A 452 24.82 0.20 29.64
C ALA A 452 24.74 -1.34 29.52
N ASP A 453 23.72 -1.88 28.83
CA ASP A 453 23.51 -3.34 28.72
C ASP A 453 24.10 -3.95 27.43
N ILE A 454 24.88 -3.18 26.65
CA ILE A 454 25.47 -3.59 25.37
C ILE A 454 27.01 -3.43 25.38
N ILE A 455 27.61 -3.06 26.51
CA ILE A 455 29.03 -3.20 26.80
C ILE A 455 29.22 -4.48 27.64
#